data_51a61299ac7ad6a9dd14ff642bb15345
#
_entry.id   51a61299ac7ad6a9dd14ff642bb15345
#
_cell.length_a   1.000
_cell.length_b   1.000
_cell.length_c   1.000
_cell.angle_alpha   90.00
_cell.angle_beta   90.00
_cell.angle_gamma   90.00
#
_symmetry.space_group_name_H-M   'P 1'
#
loop_
_entity.id
_entity.type
_entity.pdbx_description
1 polymer ?
#
loop_
_entity_poly.entity_id
_entity_poly.type
_entity_poly.pdbx_seq_one_letter_code
_entity_poly.pdbx_strand_id
1 'polypeptide(L)'
;MSNDTIIKVEGLSKKYILNKLAAEKSDLLVKNVLASLRGLSQKKQTEEFYALKDVSFEIKQGDRVGIIGRNGAGKSTLLKILSRITPPTSGRIEYTGRMASLLEVGTGFHPDLSGRENIYLNGSILGMPKHEIDRKFDEIVAFAEVEKFLDTPVKRYSSGMYVRLAFAVAAHLDSDILIVDEVLAVGDAAFQKKCLGKMEDASQNSGKTILFVSHNMGQISTLCNKGILLNKGKVEREGNLQEIISQYFNSGSSEEVTCFKYDTASDKEYYIKQIRILNNKKEECKNFAHNESISLE
;
A
#
# COMPACT_ATOMS: atom_id res chain seq x y z
N MET A 1 19.41 4.57 19.53
CA MET A 1 19.33 4.78 18.06
C MET A 1 20.64 5.44 17.63
N SER A 2 21.21 5.04 16.48
CA SER A 2 22.27 5.84 15.86
C SER A 2 21.70 7.22 15.51
N ASN A 3 22.52 8.28 15.50
CA ASN A 3 22.06 9.67 15.32
C ASN A 3 21.21 9.91 14.05
N ASP A 4 21.17 8.98 13.09
CA ASP A 4 20.48 9.10 11.80
C ASP A 4 19.23 8.21 11.66
N THR A 5 18.96 7.29 12.60
CA THR A 5 17.82 6.37 12.50
C THR A 5 16.54 7.05 12.96
N ILE A 6 15.56 7.20 12.05
CA ILE A 6 14.28 7.82 12.35
C ILE A 6 13.20 6.79 12.66
N ILE A 7 13.25 5.58 12.08
CA ILE A 7 12.36 4.46 12.38
C ILE A 7 13.21 3.22 12.65
N LYS A 8 12.89 2.52 13.74
CA LYS A 8 13.48 1.23 14.10
C LYS A 8 12.37 0.23 14.42
N VAL A 9 12.39 -0.90 13.75
CA VAL A 9 11.46 -2.01 13.93
C VAL A 9 12.25 -3.23 14.39
N GLU A 10 11.85 -3.85 15.50
CA GLU A 10 12.56 -4.99 16.10
C GLU A 10 11.60 -6.12 16.42
N GLY A 11 11.82 -7.29 15.81
CA GLY A 11 11.10 -8.54 16.07
C GLY A 11 9.58 -8.45 15.89
N LEU A 12 9.10 -7.57 15.00
CA LEU A 12 7.69 -7.25 14.84
C LEU A 12 6.93 -8.44 14.31
N SER A 13 5.91 -8.88 15.05
CA SER A 13 5.02 -9.95 14.62
C SER A 13 3.56 -9.57 14.78
N LYS A 14 2.72 -10.00 13.84
CA LYS A 14 1.27 -9.87 13.91
C LYS A 14 0.59 -11.18 13.58
N LYS A 15 -0.11 -11.71 14.58
CA LYS A 15 -0.89 -12.93 14.50
C LYS A 15 -2.39 -12.61 14.46
N TYR A 16 -3.12 -13.30 13.59
CA TYR A 16 -4.57 -13.33 13.57
C TYR A 16 -5.07 -14.74 13.86
N ILE A 17 -6.20 -14.84 14.55
CA ILE A 17 -6.86 -16.10 14.82
C ILE A 17 -7.97 -16.27 13.79
N LEU A 18 -7.82 -17.21 12.89
CA LEU A 18 -8.83 -17.56 11.91
C LEU A 18 -9.76 -18.61 12.49
N ASN A 19 -11.02 -18.22 12.71
CA ASN A 19 -12.04 -19.20 13.05
C ASN A 19 -12.49 -19.90 11.76
N LYS A 20 -12.12 -21.14 11.54
CA LYS A 20 -12.70 -21.94 10.47
C LYS A 20 -14.16 -22.21 10.85
N LEU A 21 -15.07 -21.36 10.35
CA LEU A 21 -16.48 -21.73 10.27
C LEU A 21 -16.55 -22.89 9.26
N ALA A 22 -16.94 -24.07 9.75
CA ALA A 22 -17.13 -25.23 8.89
C ALA A 22 -17.99 -24.85 7.66
N ALA A 23 -17.46 -25.13 6.48
CA ALA A 23 -18.00 -24.71 5.18
C ALA A 23 -19.26 -25.51 4.74
N GLU A 24 -20.12 -25.93 5.67
CA GLU A 24 -21.36 -26.63 5.34
C GLU A 24 -22.53 -26.04 6.14
N LYS A 25 -23.13 -24.99 5.60
CA LYS A 25 -24.29 -24.29 6.20
C LYS A 25 -25.61 -25.07 6.17
N SER A 26 -25.73 -26.18 5.45
CA SER A 26 -27.02 -26.87 5.29
C SER A 26 -27.31 -27.99 6.29
N ASP A 27 -26.29 -28.65 6.86
CA ASP A 27 -26.48 -29.76 7.80
C ASP A 27 -26.20 -29.40 9.27
N LEU A 28 -25.76 -28.19 9.56
CA LEU A 28 -25.24 -27.75 10.86
C LEU A 28 -26.33 -27.50 11.89
N LEU A 29 -27.53 -27.10 11.49
CA LEU A 29 -28.61 -26.80 12.45
C LEU A 29 -29.08 -28.08 13.19
N VAL A 30 -29.21 -29.18 12.47
CA VAL A 30 -29.65 -30.45 13.08
C VAL A 30 -28.55 -31.11 13.90
N LYS A 31 -27.28 -31.07 13.42
CA LYS A 31 -26.12 -31.62 14.14
C LYS A 31 -25.77 -30.82 15.41
N ASN A 32 -25.92 -29.50 15.38
CA ASN A 32 -25.66 -28.63 16.54
C ASN A 32 -26.68 -28.82 17.67
N VAL A 33 -27.95 -29.05 17.32
CA VAL A 33 -28.99 -29.35 18.31
C VAL A 33 -28.76 -30.70 18.96
N LEU A 34 -28.35 -31.73 18.20
CA LEU A 34 -28.01 -33.07 18.76
C LEU A 34 -26.68 -33.06 19.53
N ALA A 35 -25.68 -32.25 19.16
CA ALA A 35 -24.41 -32.13 19.86
C ALA A 35 -24.54 -31.40 21.20
N SER A 36 -25.41 -30.38 21.28
CA SER A 36 -25.70 -29.66 22.51
C SER A 36 -26.43 -30.54 23.54
N LEU A 37 -27.28 -31.47 23.09
CA LEU A 37 -27.94 -32.47 23.94
C LEU A 37 -26.98 -33.55 24.50
N ARG A 38 -25.81 -33.74 23.86
CA ARG A 38 -24.81 -34.71 24.28
C ARG A 38 -23.63 -34.16 25.06
N GLY A 39 -23.65 -32.85 25.40
CA GLY A 39 -22.59 -32.20 26.18
C GLY A 39 -21.18 -32.20 25.51
N LEU A 40 -21.12 -32.48 24.20
CA LEU A 40 -19.88 -32.48 23.42
C LEU A 40 -19.58 -31.06 22.92
N SER A 41 -18.78 -30.34 23.67
CA SER A 41 -18.22 -29.05 23.24
C SER A 41 -17.35 -29.29 22.02
N GLN A 42 -17.82 -28.91 20.82
CA GLN A 42 -16.99 -28.91 19.63
C GLN A 42 -15.86 -27.90 19.85
N LYS A 43 -14.62 -28.38 19.93
CA LYS A 43 -13.40 -27.56 19.86
C LYS A 43 -13.47 -26.76 18.55
N LYS A 44 -13.70 -25.46 18.63
CA LYS A 44 -13.52 -24.54 17.48
C LYS A 44 -12.09 -24.75 16.99
N GLN A 45 -11.93 -25.26 15.77
CA GLN A 45 -10.61 -25.31 15.13
C GLN A 45 -10.22 -23.88 14.79
N THR A 46 -9.40 -23.29 15.64
CA THR A 46 -8.77 -22.00 15.38
C THR A 46 -7.43 -22.26 14.73
N GLU A 47 -7.20 -21.59 13.59
CA GLU A 47 -5.91 -21.59 12.91
C GLU A 47 -5.22 -20.26 13.16
N GLU A 48 -3.95 -20.33 13.58
CA GLU A 48 -3.13 -19.15 13.74
C GLU A 48 -2.50 -18.75 12.41
N PHE A 49 -2.75 -17.53 11.99
CA PHE A 49 -2.17 -16.96 10.77
C PHE A 49 -1.27 -15.78 11.13
N TYR A 50 0.01 -15.88 10.75
CA TYR A 50 0.96 -14.79 10.92
C TYR A 50 0.98 -13.92 9.66
N ALA A 51 0.41 -12.72 9.77
CA ALA A 51 0.51 -11.72 8.72
C ALA A 51 1.89 -11.06 8.66
N LEU A 52 2.56 -10.96 9.82
CA LEU A 52 3.97 -10.58 9.97
C LEU A 52 4.62 -11.50 10.99
N LYS A 53 5.87 -11.89 10.75
CA LYS A 53 6.62 -12.80 11.62
C LYS A 53 8.08 -12.36 11.70
N ASP A 54 8.47 -11.85 12.87
CA ASP A 54 9.85 -11.47 13.20
C ASP A 54 10.46 -10.47 12.20
N VAL A 55 9.73 -9.40 11.92
CA VAL A 55 10.14 -8.34 10.99
C VAL A 55 11.03 -7.34 11.72
N SER A 56 12.24 -7.12 11.21
CA SER A 56 13.18 -6.14 11.75
C SER A 56 13.82 -5.36 10.60
N PHE A 57 13.90 -4.03 10.73
CA PHE A 57 14.59 -3.13 9.79
C PHE A 57 14.78 -1.75 10.41
N GLU A 58 15.67 -0.94 9.82
CA GLU A 58 15.91 0.44 10.21
C GLU A 58 15.81 1.39 9.00
N ILE A 59 15.23 2.57 9.23
CA ILE A 59 15.08 3.62 8.23
C ILE A 59 15.77 4.88 8.76
N LYS A 60 16.59 5.49 7.91
CA LYS A 60 17.29 6.73 8.23
C LYS A 60 16.46 7.95 7.83
N GLN A 61 16.75 9.07 8.49
CA GLN A 61 16.11 10.34 8.13
C GLN A 61 16.39 10.70 6.66
N GLY A 62 15.36 11.15 5.94
CA GLY A 62 15.41 11.48 4.52
C GLY A 62 15.38 10.28 3.57
N ASP A 63 15.35 9.04 4.07
CA ASP A 63 15.19 7.87 3.22
C ASP A 63 13.79 7.84 2.57
N ARG A 64 13.76 7.41 1.31
CA ARG A 64 12.53 7.13 0.56
C ARG A 64 12.47 5.63 0.30
N VAL A 65 11.68 4.94 1.10
CA VAL A 65 11.67 3.48 1.16
C VAL A 65 10.43 2.91 0.49
N GLY A 66 10.62 2.12 -0.55
CA GLY A 66 9.56 1.33 -1.18
C GLY A 66 9.37 -0.01 -0.47
N ILE A 67 8.15 -0.28 0.03
CA ILE A 67 7.80 -1.59 0.58
C ILE A 67 7.19 -2.43 -0.52
N ILE A 68 7.92 -3.44 -0.97
CA ILE A 68 7.61 -4.27 -2.12
C ILE A 68 7.24 -5.67 -1.65
N GLY A 69 6.34 -6.34 -2.36
CA GLY A 69 5.95 -7.72 -2.08
C GLY A 69 4.64 -8.09 -2.74
N ARG A 70 4.41 -9.39 -2.92
CA ARG A 70 3.18 -9.93 -3.53
C ARG A 70 1.95 -9.66 -2.67
N ASN A 71 0.75 -9.90 -3.22
CA ASN A 71 -0.47 -9.87 -2.44
C ASN A 71 -0.40 -10.87 -1.28
N GLY A 72 -0.79 -10.43 -0.08
CA GLY A 72 -0.66 -11.26 1.13
C GLY A 72 0.74 -11.28 1.77
N ALA A 73 1.73 -10.56 1.24
CA ALA A 73 3.08 -10.49 1.82
C ALA A 73 3.15 -9.79 3.20
N GLY A 74 2.09 -9.07 3.61
CA GLY A 74 2.03 -8.38 4.89
C GLY A 74 2.17 -6.86 4.82
N LYS A 75 2.30 -6.26 3.63
CA LYS A 75 2.52 -4.81 3.43
C LYS A 75 1.50 -3.93 4.16
N SER A 76 0.21 -4.12 3.89
CA SER A 76 -0.85 -3.32 4.53
C SER A 76 -0.93 -3.54 6.04
N THR A 77 -0.60 -4.74 6.53
CA THR A 77 -0.52 -5.01 7.97
C THR A 77 0.63 -4.24 8.61
N LEU A 78 1.81 -4.22 7.95
CA LEU A 78 2.96 -3.46 8.41
C LEU A 78 2.63 -1.96 8.49
N LEU A 79 2.03 -1.40 7.44
CA LEU A 79 1.64 0.02 7.43
C LEU A 79 0.62 0.35 8.53
N LYS A 80 -0.40 -0.51 8.74
CA LYS A 80 -1.39 -0.31 9.82
C LYS A 80 -0.75 -0.32 11.21
N ILE A 81 0.28 -1.12 11.42
CA ILE A 81 0.99 -1.15 12.70
C ILE A 81 1.88 0.09 12.85
N LEU A 82 2.64 0.48 11.81
CA LEU A 82 3.44 1.70 11.82
C LEU A 82 2.56 2.93 12.08
N SER A 83 1.39 3.01 11.47
CA SER A 83 0.41 4.10 11.67
C SER A 83 -0.39 3.99 12.97
N ARG A 84 -0.08 3.04 13.87
CA ARG A 84 -0.78 2.79 15.15
C ARG A 84 -2.27 2.47 15.03
N ILE A 85 -2.76 2.09 13.86
CA ILE A 85 -4.14 1.65 13.64
C ILE A 85 -4.38 0.29 14.27
N THR A 86 -3.36 -0.58 14.24
CA THR A 86 -3.43 -1.93 14.78
C THR A 86 -2.21 -2.22 15.66
N PRO A 87 -2.37 -2.71 16.90
CA PRO A 87 -1.22 -3.07 17.73
C PRO A 87 -0.53 -4.34 17.18
N PRO A 88 0.79 -4.47 17.34
CA PRO A 88 1.51 -5.71 17.07
C PRO A 88 1.14 -6.80 18.08
N THR A 89 1.43 -8.07 17.76
CA THR A 89 1.31 -9.17 18.73
C THR A 89 2.58 -9.29 19.56
N SER A 90 3.75 -9.03 18.97
CA SER A 90 5.05 -8.96 19.65
C SER A 90 6.01 -8.09 18.87
N GLY A 91 7.15 -7.76 19.48
CA GLY A 91 8.12 -6.82 18.94
C GLY A 91 7.81 -5.37 19.30
N ARG A 92 8.65 -4.46 18.83
CA ARG A 92 8.48 -3.03 19.10
C ARG A 92 8.84 -2.18 17.88
N ILE A 93 8.30 -0.96 17.88
CA ILE A 93 8.59 0.09 16.90
C ILE A 93 8.97 1.33 17.67
N GLU A 94 10.10 1.90 17.32
CA GLU A 94 10.55 3.19 17.80
C GLU A 94 10.68 4.13 16.62
N TYR A 95 10.20 5.36 16.76
CA TYR A 95 10.42 6.41 15.78
C TYR A 95 10.53 7.77 16.44
N THR A 96 11.23 8.68 15.77
CA THR A 96 11.44 10.05 16.22
C THR A 96 10.73 11.01 15.26
N GLY A 97 10.09 12.05 15.82
CA GLY A 97 9.38 13.05 15.05
C GLY A 97 7.89 12.73 14.84
N ARG A 98 7.24 13.53 13.99
CA ARG A 98 5.81 13.45 13.68
C ARG A 98 5.58 12.55 12.48
N MET A 99 4.79 11.50 12.67
CA MET A 99 4.42 10.57 11.60
C MET A 99 3.02 10.89 11.09
N ALA A 100 2.89 11.01 9.76
CA ALA A 100 1.62 11.13 9.06
C ALA A 100 1.37 9.92 8.18
N SER A 101 0.11 9.50 8.09
CA SER A 101 -0.30 8.35 7.28
C SER A 101 -1.39 8.73 6.30
N LEU A 102 -1.18 8.43 5.03
CA LEU A 102 -2.17 8.59 3.97
C LEU A 102 -3.00 7.32 3.74
N LEU A 103 -2.97 6.35 4.68
CA LEU A 103 -3.73 5.10 4.58
C LEU A 103 -5.25 5.31 4.59
N GLU A 104 -5.69 6.36 5.27
CA GLU A 104 -7.10 6.63 5.52
C GLU A 104 -7.48 8.03 5.01
N VAL A 105 -7.08 8.34 3.77
CA VAL A 105 -7.43 9.63 3.12
C VAL A 105 -8.96 9.79 3.10
N GLY A 106 -9.44 10.90 3.67
CA GLY A 106 -10.87 11.19 3.81
C GLY A 106 -11.57 10.56 5.02
N THR A 107 -10.89 9.72 5.78
CA THR A 107 -11.42 9.28 7.08
C THR A 107 -11.55 10.49 8.01
N GLY A 108 -12.73 10.66 8.60
CA GLY A 108 -13.04 11.82 9.45
C GLY A 108 -13.71 12.98 8.72
N PHE A 109 -13.94 12.92 7.40
CA PHE A 109 -14.80 13.88 6.73
C PHE A 109 -16.25 13.68 7.16
N HIS A 110 -16.90 14.77 7.56
CA HIS A 110 -18.32 14.75 7.90
C HIS A 110 -19.16 15.16 6.69
N PRO A 111 -20.13 14.37 6.24
CA PRO A 111 -20.85 14.58 5.00
C PRO A 111 -21.67 15.87 4.98
N ASP A 112 -22.16 16.33 6.13
CA ASP A 112 -22.98 17.54 6.24
C ASP A 112 -22.18 18.84 6.38
N LEU A 113 -20.88 18.74 6.68
CA LEU A 113 -19.98 19.89 6.74
C LEU A 113 -19.52 20.29 5.34
N SER A 114 -19.25 21.58 5.16
CA SER A 114 -18.65 22.15 3.96
C SER A 114 -17.21 21.66 3.74
N GLY A 115 -16.66 21.88 2.55
CA GLY A 115 -15.25 21.62 2.28
C GLY A 115 -14.33 22.37 3.23
N ARG A 116 -14.65 23.64 3.51
CA ARG A 116 -13.94 24.50 4.46
C ARG A 116 -13.89 23.85 5.85
N GLU A 117 -15.04 23.51 6.40
CA GLU A 117 -15.14 22.89 7.74
C GLU A 117 -14.45 21.55 7.80
N ASN A 118 -14.52 20.74 6.73
CA ASN A 118 -13.81 19.48 6.65
C ASN A 118 -12.29 19.63 6.58
N ILE A 119 -11.75 20.69 5.99
CA ILE A 119 -10.30 20.99 6.04
C ILE A 119 -9.87 21.15 7.51
N TYR A 120 -10.60 21.94 8.30
CA TYR A 120 -10.29 22.14 9.72
C TYR A 120 -10.47 20.85 10.54
N LEU A 121 -11.59 20.15 10.33
CA LEU A 121 -11.89 18.92 11.03
C LEU A 121 -10.82 17.85 10.75
N ASN A 122 -10.57 17.56 9.48
CA ASN A 122 -9.61 16.53 9.09
C ASN A 122 -8.17 16.92 9.43
N GLY A 123 -7.78 18.17 9.20
CA GLY A 123 -6.48 18.69 9.61
C GLY A 123 -6.24 18.48 11.12
N SER A 124 -7.26 18.78 11.95
CA SER A 124 -7.18 18.56 13.40
C SER A 124 -7.08 17.07 13.77
N ILE A 125 -7.84 16.19 13.13
CA ILE A 125 -7.77 14.73 13.31
C ILE A 125 -6.38 14.22 12.97
N LEU A 126 -5.78 14.73 11.89
CA LEU A 126 -4.42 14.39 11.46
C LEU A 126 -3.35 15.09 12.32
N GLY A 127 -3.76 15.86 13.35
CA GLY A 127 -2.88 16.47 14.32
C GLY A 127 -2.30 17.83 13.90
N MET A 128 -2.88 18.53 12.92
CA MET A 128 -2.52 19.92 12.62
C MET A 128 -3.12 20.85 13.68
N PRO A 129 -2.34 21.68 14.34
CA PRO A 129 -2.90 22.76 15.15
C PRO A 129 -3.57 23.82 14.27
N LYS A 130 -4.55 24.52 14.80
CA LYS A 130 -5.36 25.48 14.02
C LYS A 130 -4.50 26.50 13.24
N HIS A 131 -3.48 27.05 13.87
CA HIS A 131 -2.60 28.03 13.20
C HIS A 131 -1.83 27.45 12.00
N GLU A 132 -1.54 26.15 12.01
CA GLU A 132 -0.93 25.46 10.85
C GLU A 132 -1.95 25.32 9.73
N ILE A 133 -3.21 24.95 10.06
CA ILE A 133 -4.29 24.87 9.08
C ILE A 133 -4.55 26.26 8.45
N ASP A 134 -4.69 27.30 9.28
CA ASP A 134 -4.92 28.65 8.81
C ASP A 134 -3.83 29.12 7.82
N ARG A 135 -2.56 28.84 8.13
CA ARG A 135 -1.42 29.22 7.28
C ARG A 135 -1.43 28.50 5.93
N LYS A 136 -1.87 27.24 5.89
CA LYS A 136 -1.84 26.39 4.70
C LYS A 136 -3.17 26.31 3.96
N PHE A 137 -4.19 26.98 4.47
CA PHE A 137 -5.56 26.84 4.00
C PHE A 137 -5.70 27.12 2.51
N ASP A 138 -5.18 28.24 2.03
CA ASP A 138 -5.27 28.63 0.62
C ASP A 138 -4.50 27.67 -0.29
N GLU A 139 -3.34 27.17 0.17
CA GLU A 139 -2.57 26.17 -0.57
C GLU A 139 -3.33 24.83 -0.69
N ILE A 140 -3.98 24.40 0.40
CA ILE A 140 -4.80 23.18 0.42
C ILE A 140 -5.96 23.30 -0.58
N VAL A 141 -6.68 24.44 -0.55
CA VAL A 141 -7.82 24.69 -1.43
C VAL A 141 -7.38 24.72 -2.89
N ALA A 142 -6.32 25.46 -3.21
CA ALA A 142 -5.76 25.56 -4.57
C ALA A 142 -5.21 24.21 -5.07
N PHE A 143 -4.62 23.41 -4.17
CA PHE A 143 -4.15 22.07 -4.53
C PHE A 143 -5.32 21.12 -4.88
N ALA A 144 -6.41 21.19 -4.11
CA ALA A 144 -7.60 20.37 -4.32
C ALA A 144 -8.45 20.78 -5.53
N GLU A 145 -8.32 22.04 -5.99
CA GLU A 145 -9.08 22.62 -7.09
C GLU A 145 -10.60 22.63 -6.81
N VAL A 146 -10.98 22.97 -5.57
CA VAL A 146 -12.39 22.96 -5.12
C VAL A 146 -12.91 24.33 -4.69
N GLU A 147 -12.24 25.41 -5.08
CA GLU A 147 -12.53 26.79 -4.66
C GLU A 147 -14.02 27.15 -4.80
N LYS A 148 -14.62 26.81 -5.95
CA LYS A 148 -16.03 27.13 -6.26
C LYS A 148 -17.03 26.38 -5.36
N PHE A 149 -16.62 25.29 -4.76
CA PHE A 149 -17.48 24.41 -3.96
C PHE A 149 -17.12 24.41 -2.48
N LEU A 150 -16.18 25.25 -2.07
CA LEU A 150 -15.56 25.23 -0.74
C LEU A 150 -16.59 25.33 0.40
N ASP A 151 -17.62 26.14 0.21
CA ASP A 151 -18.69 26.35 1.20
C ASP A 151 -19.92 25.44 0.97
N THR A 152 -19.80 24.44 0.08
CA THR A 152 -20.82 23.42 -0.18
C THR A 152 -20.56 22.17 0.69
N PRO A 153 -21.60 21.55 1.29
CA PRO A 153 -21.45 20.29 2.02
C PRO A 153 -20.84 19.18 1.16
N VAL A 154 -19.85 18.46 1.71
CA VAL A 154 -19.08 17.45 0.94
C VAL A 154 -19.89 16.25 0.47
N LYS A 155 -21.07 16.00 1.04
CA LYS A 155 -22.03 15.02 0.50
C LYS A 155 -22.50 15.33 -0.93
N ARG A 156 -22.32 16.58 -1.39
CA ARG A 156 -22.65 17.02 -2.76
C ARG A 156 -21.44 17.03 -3.68
N TYR A 157 -20.24 16.68 -3.16
CA TYR A 157 -19.04 16.57 -3.97
C TYR A 157 -19.12 15.33 -4.85
N SER A 158 -18.48 15.40 -6.03
CA SER A 158 -18.15 14.18 -6.77
C SER A 158 -17.13 13.36 -5.98
N SER A 159 -17.04 12.06 -6.26
CA SER A 159 -16.01 11.21 -5.65
C SER A 159 -14.60 11.74 -5.85
N GLY A 160 -14.31 12.30 -7.04
CA GLY A 160 -13.04 12.93 -7.36
C GLY A 160 -12.76 14.17 -6.50
N MET A 161 -13.73 15.09 -6.36
CA MET A 161 -13.59 16.28 -5.50
C MET A 161 -13.35 15.91 -4.04
N TYR A 162 -14.10 14.91 -3.53
CA TYR A 162 -13.96 14.43 -2.17
C TYR A 162 -12.54 13.94 -1.89
N VAL A 163 -12.03 13.08 -2.76
CA VAL A 163 -10.69 12.50 -2.59
C VAL A 163 -9.59 13.54 -2.81
N ARG A 164 -9.74 14.45 -3.78
CA ARG A 164 -8.78 15.55 -3.99
C ARG A 164 -8.66 16.43 -2.75
N LEU A 165 -9.78 16.81 -2.13
CA LEU A 165 -9.77 17.62 -0.91
C LEU A 165 -9.11 16.88 0.25
N ALA A 166 -9.50 15.63 0.48
CA ALA A 166 -8.94 14.81 1.55
C ALA A 166 -7.43 14.60 1.40
N PHE A 167 -6.98 14.33 0.17
CA PHE A 167 -5.56 14.20 -0.14
C PHE A 167 -4.82 15.54 0.02
N ALA A 168 -5.41 16.66 -0.41
CA ALA A 168 -4.80 17.98 -0.26
C ALA A 168 -4.50 18.31 1.21
N VAL A 169 -5.44 18.04 2.13
CA VAL A 169 -5.19 18.22 3.57
C VAL A 169 -4.01 17.37 4.02
N ALA A 170 -4.02 16.10 3.69
CA ALA A 170 -2.99 15.15 4.13
C ALA A 170 -1.59 15.45 3.52
N ALA A 171 -1.52 15.88 2.25
CA ALA A 171 -0.27 16.24 1.58
C ALA A 171 0.39 17.53 2.12
N HIS A 172 -0.38 18.37 2.82
CA HIS A 172 0.11 19.59 3.44
C HIS A 172 0.47 19.45 4.93
N LEU A 173 0.45 18.22 5.48
CA LEU A 173 0.91 17.96 6.84
C LEU A 173 2.42 18.25 6.97
N ASP A 174 2.79 18.97 8.04
CA ASP A 174 4.18 19.04 8.49
C ASP A 174 4.51 17.78 9.28
N SER A 175 5.10 16.80 8.61
CA SER A 175 5.51 15.54 9.21
C SER A 175 6.96 15.23 8.88
N ASP A 176 7.67 14.58 9.80
CA ASP A 176 9.03 14.09 9.58
C ASP A 176 9.02 12.75 8.82
N ILE A 177 7.95 11.99 9.02
CA ILE A 177 7.72 10.67 8.41
C ILE A 177 6.36 10.68 7.70
N LEU A 178 6.33 10.30 6.44
CA LEU A 178 5.12 10.16 5.64
C LEU A 178 4.93 8.71 5.19
N ILE A 179 3.83 8.11 5.60
CA ILE A 179 3.42 6.77 5.14
C ILE A 179 2.38 6.92 4.04
N VAL A 180 2.66 6.30 2.91
CA VAL A 180 1.84 6.41 1.69
C VAL A 180 1.50 5.01 1.21
N ASP A 181 0.22 4.73 1.05
CA ASP A 181 -0.27 3.47 0.46
C ASP A 181 -0.74 3.72 -0.98
N GLU A 182 -1.09 2.67 -1.65
CA GLU A 182 -1.62 2.58 -3.01
C GLU A 182 -2.78 3.58 -3.33
N VAL A 183 -3.34 4.23 -2.32
CA VAL A 183 -4.40 5.25 -2.43
C VAL A 183 -4.02 6.45 -3.33
N LEU A 184 -2.74 6.60 -3.72
CA LEU A 184 -2.33 7.58 -4.74
C LEU A 184 -2.90 7.32 -6.14
N ALA A 185 -3.47 6.14 -6.39
CA ALA A 185 -4.16 5.83 -7.64
C ALA A 185 -5.54 6.53 -7.77
N VAL A 186 -5.91 7.40 -6.81
CA VAL A 186 -7.21 8.07 -6.78
C VAL A 186 -7.13 9.44 -7.45
N GLY A 187 -8.18 9.80 -8.19
CA GLY A 187 -8.23 11.00 -9.01
C GLY A 187 -7.81 10.72 -10.46
N ASP A 188 -7.74 11.77 -11.27
CA ASP A 188 -7.23 11.66 -12.63
C ASP A 188 -5.69 11.67 -12.69
N ALA A 189 -5.14 11.32 -13.86
CA ALA A 189 -3.70 11.23 -14.06
C ALA A 189 -2.95 12.57 -13.79
N ALA A 190 -3.61 13.71 -14.03
CA ALA A 190 -3.03 15.04 -13.78
C ALA A 190 -2.88 15.27 -12.27
N PHE A 191 -3.92 14.95 -11.50
CA PHE A 191 -3.89 15.08 -10.04
C PHE A 191 -2.90 14.10 -9.40
N GLN A 192 -2.85 12.86 -9.89
CA GLN A 192 -1.85 11.87 -9.43
C GLN A 192 -0.42 12.40 -9.64
N LYS A 193 -0.12 12.98 -10.81
CA LYS A 193 1.19 13.59 -11.08
C LYS A 193 1.49 14.75 -10.13
N LYS A 194 0.49 15.59 -9.83
CA LYS A 194 0.58 16.72 -8.86
C LYS A 194 0.90 16.20 -7.45
N CYS A 195 0.24 15.11 -7.04
CA CYS A 195 0.49 14.45 -5.75
C CYS A 195 1.91 13.89 -5.64
N LEU A 196 2.37 13.18 -6.66
CA LEU A 196 3.73 12.62 -6.72
C LEU A 196 4.78 13.73 -6.66
N GLY A 197 4.59 14.83 -7.44
CA GLY A 197 5.47 15.99 -7.41
C GLY A 197 5.56 16.63 -6.02
N LYS A 198 4.43 16.81 -5.32
CA LYS A 198 4.41 17.36 -3.96
C LYS A 198 5.18 16.48 -2.96
N MET A 199 5.10 15.16 -3.11
CA MET A 199 5.85 14.21 -2.27
C MET A 199 7.35 14.24 -2.57
N GLU A 200 7.71 14.33 -3.85
CA GLU A 200 9.10 14.45 -4.27
C GLU A 200 9.73 15.71 -3.72
N ASP A 201 9.05 16.86 -3.86
CA ASP A 201 9.47 18.14 -3.29
C ASP A 201 9.63 18.06 -1.77
N ALA A 202 8.68 17.45 -1.08
CA ALA A 202 8.73 17.29 0.38
C ALA A 202 9.95 16.45 0.83
N SER A 203 10.32 15.43 0.06
CA SER A 203 11.49 14.62 0.39
C SER A 203 12.80 15.30 0.05
N GLN A 204 12.91 15.90 -1.15
CA GLN A 204 14.17 16.49 -1.61
C GLN A 204 14.49 17.80 -0.89
N ASN A 205 13.49 18.66 -0.70
CA ASN A 205 13.69 20.00 -0.17
C ASN A 205 13.52 20.10 1.36
N SER A 206 12.75 19.20 1.97
CA SER A 206 12.44 19.24 3.41
C SER A 206 13.04 18.08 4.19
N GLY A 207 13.80 17.16 3.55
CA GLY A 207 14.43 16.02 4.22
C GLY A 207 13.44 15.05 4.88
N LYS A 208 12.19 15.00 4.43
CA LYS A 208 11.16 14.10 4.96
C LYS A 208 11.46 12.65 4.59
N THR A 209 11.22 11.76 5.53
CA THR A 209 11.30 10.31 5.30
C THR A 209 9.98 9.79 4.75
N ILE A 210 10.02 9.02 3.66
CA ILE A 210 8.82 8.51 3.01
C ILE A 210 8.84 6.99 2.99
N LEU A 211 7.76 6.37 3.47
CA LEU A 211 7.47 4.94 3.28
C LEU A 211 6.36 4.82 2.24
N PHE A 212 6.68 4.22 1.13
CA PHE A 212 5.77 4.12 0.00
C PHE A 212 5.44 2.67 -0.32
N VAL A 213 4.15 2.34 -0.40
CA VAL A 213 3.66 1.04 -0.86
C VAL A 213 2.88 1.23 -2.14
N SER A 214 3.25 0.53 -3.18
CA SER A 214 2.51 0.51 -4.44
C SER A 214 2.72 -0.82 -5.16
N HIS A 215 1.77 -1.19 -6.00
CA HIS A 215 1.93 -2.26 -6.98
C HIS A 215 2.57 -1.75 -8.28
N ASN A 216 2.66 -0.44 -8.48
CA ASN A 216 3.27 0.18 -9.63
C ASN A 216 4.77 0.39 -9.42
N MET A 217 5.60 -0.51 -9.97
CA MET A 217 7.06 -0.43 -9.83
C MET A 217 7.65 0.83 -10.46
N GLY A 218 7.00 1.40 -11.47
CA GLY A 218 7.41 2.69 -12.06
C GLY A 218 7.31 3.84 -11.06
N GLN A 219 6.21 3.92 -10.30
CA GLN A 219 6.06 4.93 -9.25
C GLN A 219 7.07 4.73 -8.13
N ILE A 220 7.29 3.48 -7.70
CA ILE A 220 8.30 3.14 -6.69
C ILE A 220 9.70 3.56 -7.16
N SER A 221 10.06 3.27 -8.42
CA SER A 221 11.36 3.63 -9.01
C SER A 221 11.59 5.13 -9.09
N THR A 222 10.52 5.92 -9.29
CA THR A 222 10.61 7.38 -9.35
C THR A 222 10.76 8.01 -7.96
N LEU A 223 9.99 7.52 -6.98
CA LEU A 223 9.90 8.15 -5.66
C LEU A 223 10.91 7.62 -4.66
N CYS A 224 11.33 6.36 -4.76
CA CYS A 224 12.12 5.69 -3.73
C CYS A 224 13.58 5.52 -4.14
N ASN A 225 14.48 5.51 -3.16
CA ASN A 225 15.90 5.20 -3.34
C ASN A 225 16.31 3.89 -2.66
N LYS A 226 15.49 3.40 -1.72
CA LYS A 226 15.68 2.14 -1.01
C LYS A 226 14.44 1.28 -1.14
N GLY A 227 14.59 -0.03 -0.90
CA GLY A 227 13.49 -0.97 -0.89
C GLY A 227 13.57 -1.95 0.28
N ILE A 228 12.40 -2.42 0.70
CA ILE A 228 12.22 -3.54 1.62
C ILE A 228 11.33 -4.55 0.92
N LEU A 229 11.87 -5.74 0.65
CA LEU A 229 11.11 -6.84 0.06
C LEU A 229 10.48 -7.67 1.17
N LEU A 230 9.15 -7.68 1.20
CA LEU A 230 8.36 -8.54 2.09
C LEU A 230 7.90 -9.79 1.35
N ASN A 231 8.11 -10.94 1.97
CA ASN A 231 7.61 -12.22 1.50
C ASN A 231 7.03 -13.04 2.65
N LYS A 232 5.75 -13.46 2.52
CA LYS A 232 5.03 -14.28 3.51
C LYS A 232 5.20 -13.76 4.95
N GLY A 233 5.08 -12.44 5.12
CA GLY A 233 5.15 -11.77 6.43
C GLY A 233 6.55 -11.59 7.00
N LYS A 234 7.61 -11.79 6.22
CA LYS A 234 9.01 -11.59 6.65
C LYS A 234 9.72 -10.60 5.73
N VAL A 235 10.73 -9.91 6.25
CA VAL A 235 11.70 -9.19 5.42
C VAL A 235 12.61 -10.21 4.77
N GLU A 236 12.57 -10.28 3.44
CA GLU A 236 13.44 -11.15 2.66
C GLU A 236 14.75 -10.43 2.32
N ARG A 237 14.65 -9.15 1.98
CA ARG A 237 15.80 -8.29 1.67
C ARG A 237 15.47 -6.83 1.91
N GLU A 238 16.49 -6.05 2.28
CA GLU A 238 16.46 -4.59 2.32
C GLU A 238 17.71 -4.02 1.64
N GLY A 239 17.64 -2.81 1.09
CA GLY A 239 18.78 -2.15 0.47
C GLY A 239 18.46 -1.32 -0.76
N ASN A 240 19.34 -1.38 -1.76
CA ASN A 240 19.18 -0.63 -3.00
C ASN A 240 17.90 -1.04 -3.73
N LEU A 241 17.13 -0.03 -4.16
CA LEU A 241 15.82 -0.26 -4.77
C LEU A 241 15.88 -1.11 -6.05
N GLN A 242 16.87 -0.86 -6.91
CA GLN A 242 16.97 -1.57 -8.20
C GLN A 242 17.24 -3.06 -8.02
N GLU A 243 18.08 -3.40 -7.02
CA GLU A 243 18.33 -4.81 -6.65
C GLU A 243 17.07 -5.48 -6.11
N ILE A 244 16.31 -4.78 -5.27
CA ILE A 244 15.06 -5.28 -4.71
C ILE A 244 14.02 -5.51 -5.79
N ILE A 245 13.86 -4.58 -6.73
CA ILE A 245 12.93 -4.71 -7.86
C ILE A 245 13.34 -5.90 -8.75
N SER A 246 14.62 -6.04 -9.06
CA SER A 246 15.14 -7.17 -9.84
C SER A 246 14.85 -8.50 -9.16
N GLN A 247 15.07 -8.60 -7.86
CA GLN A 247 14.77 -9.80 -7.08
C GLN A 247 13.26 -10.09 -7.05
N TYR A 248 12.43 -9.06 -6.89
CA TYR A 248 10.97 -9.22 -6.90
C TYR A 248 10.46 -9.83 -8.20
N PHE A 249 10.95 -9.37 -9.35
CA PHE A 249 10.59 -9.94 -10.65
C PHE A 249 11.13 -11.38 -10.82
N ASN A 250 12.36 -11.63 -10.39
CA ASN A 250 12.98 -12.97 -10.48
C ASN A 250 12.29 -13.99 -9.55
N SER A 251 11.84 -13.58 -8.37
CA SER A 251 11.11 -14.46 -7.44
C SER A 251 9.67 -14.74 -7.88
N GLY A 252 9.12 -13.94 -8.80
CA GLY A 252 7.80 -14.14 -9.41
C GLY A 252 7.75 -15.21 -10.49
N SER A 253 8.90 -15.60 -11.03
CA SER A 253 9.02 -16.54 -12.15
C SER A 253 9.17 -17.99 -11.73
N SER A 254 8.27 -18.51 -10.88
CA SER A 254 8.20 -19.96 -10.61
C SER A 254 7.43 -20.74 -11.68
N GLU A 255 6.88 -20.09 -12.69
CA GLU A 255 6.45 -20.74 -13.94
C GLU A 255 7.10 -20.02 -15.11
N GLU A 256 7.97 -20.76 -15.76
CA GLU A 256 8.69 -20.32 -16.94
C GLU A 256 7.78 -20.28 -18.17
N VAL A 257 7.04 -19.19 -18.33
CA VAL A 257 6.16 -19.03 -19.48
C VAL A 257 6.82 -18.12 -20.52
N THR A 258 7.79 -18.68 -21.24
CA THR A 258 8.29 -18.09 -22.48
C THR A 258 7.44 -18.50 -23.69
N CYS A 259 6.57 -19.51 -23.50
CA CYS A 259 5.74 -20.07 -24.54
C CYS A 259 4.33 -20.33 -24.00
N PHE A 260 3.31 -19.77 -24.64
CA PHE A 260 1.90 -20.04 -24.38
C PHE A 260 1.38 -21.02 -25.42
N LYS A 261 0.91 -22.20 -25.00
CA LYS A 261 0.28 -23.19 -25.87
C LYS A 261 -1.19 -23.33 -25.48
N TYR A 262 -2.04 -23.38 -26.48
CA TYR A 262 -3.46 -23.66 -26.30
C TYR A 262 -3.75 -25.07 -26.80
N ASP A 263 -4.20 -25.96 -25.90
CA ASP A 263 -4.45 -27.37 -26.20
C ASP A 263 -5.83 -27.63 -26.81
N THR A 264 -6.74 -26.65 -26.76
CA THR A 264 -8.10 -26.80 -27.27
C THR A 264 -8.28 -26.04 -28.57
N ALA A 265 -8.58 -26.76 -29.64
CA ALA A 265 -9.08 -26.17 -30.87
C ALA A 265 -10.42 -25.48 -30.59
N SER A 266 -10.51 -24.18 -30.92
CA SER A 266 -11.80 -23.50 -30.91
C SER A 266 -12.51 -23.78 -32.22
N ASP A 267 -13.87 -23.82 -32.21
CA ASP A 267 -14.70 -23.94 -33.43
C ASP A 267 -14.61 -22.70 -34.33
N LYS A 268 -13.64 -21.81 -34.07
CA LYS A 268 -13.38 -20.61 -34.87
C LYS A 268 -12.45 -20.95 -36.03
N GLU A 269 -12.67 -20.30 -37.15
CA GLU A 269 -11.93 -20.47 -38.41
C GLU A 269 -10.43 -20.13 -38.26
N TYR A 270 -10.09 -19.28 -37.28
CA TYR A 270 -8.70 -18.90 -36.93
C TYR A 270 -8.51 -18.89 -35.41
N TYR A 271 -7.41 -19.47 -34.92
CA TYR A 271 -7.00 -19.43 -33.53
C TYR A 271 -5.48 -19.41 -33.38
N ILE A 272 -5.01 -18.80 -32.29
CA ILE A 272 -3.59 -18.77 -31.94
C ILE A 272 -3.27 -20.07 -31.20
N LYS A 273 -2.42 -20.92 -31.78
CA LYS A 273 -1.99 -22.17 -31.17
C LYS A 273 -0.85 -21.99 -30.18
N GLN A 274 0.04 -21.04 -30.44
CA GLN A 274 1.22 -20.80 -29.63
C GLN A 274 1.72 -19.39 -29.81
N ILE A 275 2.26 -18.78 -28.74
CA ILE A 275 2.98 -17.50 -28.77
C ILE A 275 4.32 -17.73 -28.10
N ARG A 276 5.42 -17.30 -28.72
CA ARG A 276 6.78 -17.34 -28.18
C ARG A 276 7.38 -15.95 -28.10
N ILE A 277 8.16 -15.69 -27.07
CA ILE A 277 8.93 -14.45 -26.89
C ILE A 277 10.40 -14.80 -27.19
N LEU A 278 10.98 -14.14 -28.19
CA LEU A 278 12.32 -14.46 -28.69
C LEU A 278 13.23 -13.24 -28.53
N ASN A 279 14.53 -13.51 -28.28
CA ASN A 279 15.60 -12.52 -28.31
C ASN A 279 16.10 -12.25 -29.75
N ASN A 280 17.08 -11.36 -29.90
CA ASN A 280 17.69 -11.02 -31.18
C ASN A 280 18.30 -12.22 -31.95
N LYS A 281 18.60 -13.31 -31.23
CA LYS A 281 19.13 -14.57 -31.80
C LYS A 281 18.04 -15.57 -32.15
N LYS A 282 16.75 -15.17 -31.99
CA LYS A 282 15.58 -16.06 -32.16
C LYS A 282 15.54 -17.21 -31.16
N GLU A 283 16.09 -17.03 -29.97
CA GLU A 283 16.03 -17.98 -28.86
C GLU A 283 14.95 -17.54 -27.86
N GLU A 284 14.21 -18.49 -27.26
CA GLU A 284 13.24 -18.20 -26.22
C GLU A 284 13.96 -17.58 -25.01
N CYS A 285 13.57 -16.37 -24.61
CA CYS A 285 14.24 -15.63 -23.56
C CYS A 285 13.22 -14.88 -22.68
N LYS A 286 13.53 -14.77 -21.38
CA LYS A 286 12.71 -14.07 -20.39
C LYS A 286 13.22 -12.69 -20.05
N ASN A 287 14.54 -12.54 -20.04
CA ASN A 287 15.23 -11.32 -19.64
C ASN A 287 15.86 -10.68 -20.86
N PHE A 288 15.52 -9.44 -21.12
CA PHE A 288 16.02 -8.67 -22.26
C PHE A 288 16.84 -7.50 -21.71
N ALA A 289 17.98 -7.22 -22.37
CA ALA A 289 18.71 -6.00 -22.10
C ALA A 289 17.90 -4.77 -22.56
N HIS A 290 18.09 -3.62 -21.94
CA HIS A 290 17.32 -2.40 -22.20
C HIS A 290 17.33 -1.96 -23.67
N ASN A 291 18.36 -2.35 -24.43
CA ASN A 291 18.56 -2.06 -25.85
C ASN A 291 18.36 -3.28 -26.77
N GLU A 292 17.78 -4.35 -26.27
CA GLU A 292 17.55 -5.58 -27.01
C GLU A 292 16.17 -5.56 -27.69
N SER A 293 16.09 -6.00 -28.94
CA SER A 293 14.81 -6.14 -29.65
C SER A 293 14.11 -7.43 -29.21
N ILE A 294 12.80 -7.33 -29.01
CA ILE A 294 11.93 -8.44 -28.65
C ILE A 294 11.13 -8.82 -29.89
N SER A 295 11.10 -10.10 -30.22
CA SER A 295 10.25 -10.65 -31.27
C SER A 295 9.16 -11.54 -30.66
N LEU A 296 7.94 -11.43 -31.21
CA LEU A 296 6.83 -12.33 -30.92
C LEU A 296 6.62 -13.25 -32.13
N GLU A 297 6.60 -14.55 -31.90
CA GLU A 297 6.35 -15.57 -32.91
C GLU A 297 5.14 -16.43 -32.54
#